data_491b344525276b41a426267ff6e93a51
#
_entry.id   491b344525276b41a426267ff6e93a51
#
_cell.length_a   1.000
_cell.length_b   1.000
_cell.length_c   1.000
_cell.angle_alpha   90.00
_cell.angle_beta   90.00
_cell.angle_gamma   90.00
#
_symmetry.space_group_name_H-M   'P 1'
#
loop_
_entity.id
_entity.type
_entity.pdbx_description
1 polymer ?
#
loop_
_entity_poly.entity_id
_entity_poly.type
_entity_poly.pdbx_seq_one_letter_code
_entity_poly.pdbx_strand_id
1 'polypeptide(L)'
;MTPLINSTLKTMRQNRRQFLKTSAGFTAVALLPNLWSCTFLDSGGSGKSGDGRLPKKEAYDFVPYQPKQTAAPVMKVTPDDGYYLHTFYDVCPFSPSQRYLAVTKFPYQDRKPVLGDVAEVCVIDLKDRTIQTVYATRAWSFQLGANVQWGASDRYVYTNDVIDGQAVCVRIDLSSGEVKAYAGPKYDLASDGSAAIGPRLDIINATQFGYGIPDPAGRKQDWAVLDRDGKGTAHEICGPPDKNGLWFTDLETNTKKLLVSRSRIRETIQDPNYYDKGIFHFFHSKFNKDHSRILMHIRCLLPGRRTNRHPSMWTCKSDGTELVEFYPREKFAFKGPMGRANHFNWHPDGEHIVANTVPYWQGDKMMRFSMMRYDGSEYRVLAPNILGSGHPTVDAETRFVLADTYPYQTFAGARDGKVPIRLIELETQKETVICMIWNDFATRAGYKSYRSVKGGGSQLKLDPHPAWSRDYKKICFNGAPEFKRQVFIADLSGLV
;
A
#
# COMPACT_ATOMS: atom_id res chain seq x y z
N MET A 1 -47.14 -15.65 43.93
CA MET A 1 -47.73 -16.47 42.87
C MET A 1 -46.70 -16.74 41.80
N THR A 2 -46.02 -17.84 41.93
CA THR A 2 -45.16 -18.56 40.93
C THR A 2 -46.11 -19.59 40.26
N PRO A 3 -45.74 -20.32 39.19
CA PRO A 3 -44.67 -20.28 38.18
C PRO A 3 -45.23 -20.50 36.74
N LEU A 4 -44.40 -20.36 35.75
CA LEU A 4 -44.34 -21.26 34.56
C LEU A 4 -43.45 -20.61 33.49
N ILE A 5 -42.30 -21.19 33.24
CA ILE A 5 -41.72 -21.44 31.90
C ILE A 5 -40.38 -22.12 32.14
N ASN A 6 -40.44 -23.42 32.17
CA ASN A 6 -39.26 -24.28 32.07
C ASN A 6 -39.62 -25.47 31.17
N SER A 7 -39.42 -25.33 29.85
CA SER A 7 -39.44 -26.49 28.92
C SER A 7 -39.13 -26.04 27.48
N THR A 8 -37.89 -25.69 27.15
CA THR A 8 -37.44 -25.70 25.71
C THR A 8 -35.92 -25.65 25.57
N LEU A 9 -35.16 -26.18 26.51
CA LEU A 9 -33.69 -26.21 26.44
C LEU A 9 -33.09 -27.60 26.64
N LYS A 10 -33.74 -28.64 26.11
CA LYS A 10 -33.21 -30.04 26.26
C LYS A 10 -33.09 -30.84 24.97
N THR A 11 -33.23 -30.29 23.77
CA THR A 11 -33.24 -31.07 22.51
C THR A 11 -32.18 -30.71 21.49
N MET A 12 -31.09 -30.01 21.86
CA MET A 12 -29.97 -29.69 20.94
C MET A 12 -28.59 -30.10 21.43
N ARG A 13 -28.51 -31.21 22.17
CA ARG A 13 -27.17 -31.74 22.63
C ARG A 13 -26.91 -33.20 22.26
N GLN A 14 -27.50 -33.73 21.19
CA GLN A 14 -27.32 -35.14 20.79
C GLN A 14 -27.01 -35.41 19.31
N ASN A 15 -26.23 -34.57 18.61
CA ASN A 15 -25.77 -34.93 17.24
C ASN A 15 -24.32 -34.51 16.93
N ARG A 16 -23.39 -34.65 17.90
CA ARG A 16 -21.95 -34.34 17.68
C ARG A 16 -21.01 -35.50 18.06
N ARG A 17 -21.45 -36.75 18.06
CA ARG A 17 -20.59 -37.90 18.46
C ARG A 17 -20.66 -39.11 17.53
N GLN A 18 -20.93 -38.92 16.22
CA GLN A 18 -20.98 -40.05 15.28
C GLN A 18 -20.26 -39.81 13.97
N PHE A 19 -19.09 -39.11 13.97
CA PHE A 19 -18.29 -38.99 12.72
C PHE A 19 -16.79 -39.12 12.99
N LEU A 20 -16.39 -40.11 13.78
CA LEU A 20 -14.96 -40.48 13.91
C LEU A 20 -14.90 -42.00 14.23
N LYS A 21 -14.96 -42.84 13.22
CA LYS A 21 -14.39 -44.20 13.18
C LYS A 21 -14.55 -44.78 11.76
N THR A 22 -13.43 -45.06 11.18
CA THR A 22 -13.05 -45.84 9.98
C THR A 22 -12.27 -44.95 9.00
N SER A 23 -11.08 -45.26 8.55
CA SER A 23 -10.22 -46.43 8.66
C SER A 23 -8.79 -46.05 8.24
N ALA A 24 -7.80 -46.65 8.83
CA ALA A 24 -6.41 -46.63 8.41
C ALA A 24 -6.21 -47.40 7.09
N GLY A 25 -5.38 -46.89 6.20
CA GLY A 25 -4.91 -47.60 5.02
C GLY A 25 -3.67 -46.90 4.47
N PHE A 26 -2.49 -47.39 4.85
CA PHE A 26 -1.22 -46.99 4.26
C PHE A 26 -1.10 -47.56 2.85
N THR A 27 -0.78 -46.71 1.87
CA THR A 27 -0.08 -47.14 0.66
C THR A 27 0.86 -46.03 0.20
N ALA A 28 2.15 -46.36 0.19
CA ALA A 28 3.20 -45.53 -0.36
C ALA A 28 3.09 -45.47 -1.88
N VAL A 29 3.14 -44.29 -2.48
CA VAL A 29 3.34 -44.11 -3.93
C VAL A 29 4.38 -43.00 -4.14
N ALA A 30 5.25 -43.32 -5.09
CA ALA A 30 6.49 -42.64 -5.45
C ALA A 30 6.32 -41.20 -5.94
N LEU A 31 7.36 -40.42 -5.68
CA LEU A 31 7.61 -39.08 -6.22
C LEU A 31 7.75 -39.08 -7.76
N LEU A 32 6.89 -38.34 -8.42
CA LEU A 32 7.09 -37.85 -9.78
C LEU A 32 6.84 -36.34 -9.79
N PRO A 33 7.63 -35.52 -10.53
CA PRO A 33 7.43 -34.08 -10.58
C PRO A 33 6.22 -33.75 -11.47
N ASN A 34 5.15 -33.28 -10.88
CA ASN A 34 3.96 -32.91 -11.61
C ASN A 34 3.99 -31.46 -12.08
N LEU A 35 3.93 -31.31 -13.39
CA LEU A 35 3.39 -30.16 -14.11
C LEU A 35 2.02 -29.80 -13.52
N TRP A 36 1.95 -28.71 -12.77
CA TRP A 36 0.69 -28.14 -12.30
C TRP A 36 0.06 -27.30 -13.40
N SER A 37 -0.77 -27.96 -14.19
CA SER A 37 -1.82 -27.29 -14.93
C SER A 37 -2.98 -27.06 -13.96
N CYS A 38 -3.11 -25.84 -13.42
CA CYS A 38 -4.26 -25.48 -12.61
C CYS A 38 -5.50 -25.33 -13.51
N THR A 39 -6.30 -26.38 -13.57
CA THR A 39 -7.71 -26.25 -13.95
C THR A 39 -8.45 -25.57 -12.80
N PHE A 40 -8.87 -24.34 -13.00
CA PHE A 40 -9.70 -23.60 -12.05
C PHE A 40 -11.05 -24.28 -11.89
N LEU A 41 -11.33 -24.81 -10.70
CA LEU A 41 -12.70 -25.11 -10.27
C LEU A 41 -13.41 -23.79 -9.96
N ASP A 42 -14.51 -23.61 -10.65
CA ASP A 42 -15.41 -22.48 -10.64
C ASP A 42 -15.98 -22.22 -9.24
N SER A 43 -15.47 -21.19 -8.55
CA SER A 43 -16.12 -20.58 -7.39
C SER A 43 -15.78 -19.10 -7.31
N GLY A 44 -16.51 -18.30 -8.06
CA GLY A 44 -16.76 -16.89 -7.79
C GLY A 44 -15.62 -15.92 -8.10
N GLY A 45 -15.68 -15.26 -9.24
CA GLY A 45 -15.03 -13.98 -9.48
C GLY A 45 -13.85 -13.97 -10.43
N SER A 46 -13.94 -14.61 -11.60
CA SER A 46 -13.07 -14.24 -12.71
C SER A 46 -13.70 -13.08 -13.48
N GLY A 47 -12.99 -11.97 -13.67
CA GLY A 47 -13.38 -10.91 -14.61
C GLY A 47 -13.32 -11.37 -16.09
N LYS A 48 -13.40 -12.65 -16.35
CA LYS A 48 -13.49 -13.23 -17.69
C LYS A 48 -14.96 -13.35 -18.08
N SER A 49 -15.31 -12.83 -19.25
CA SER A 49 -16.43 -13.36 -19.99
C SER A 49 -16.20 -14.87 -20.17
N GLY A 50 -17.25 -15.68 -20.15
CA GLY A 50 -17.15 -17.15 -20.19
C GLY A 50 -16.39 -17.75 -21.39
N ASP A 51 -15.85 -16.93 -22.30
CA ASP A 51 -15.02 -17.28 -23.45
C ASP A 51 -13.50 -17.05 -23.26
N GLY A 52 -13.08 -16.65 -22.06
CA GLY A 52 -11.66 -16.40 -21.75
C GLY A 52 -11.12 -15.05 -22.21
N ARG A 53 -11.97 -14.16 -22.73
CA ARG A 53 -11.58 -12.81 -23.15
C ARG A 53 -11.77 -11.80 -22.03
N LEU A 54 -10.99 -10.70 -22.09
CA LEU A 54 -11.22 -9.55 -21.21
C LEU A 54 -12.59 -8.92 -21.51
N PRO A 55 -13.26 -8.34 -20.49
CA PRO A 55 -14.49 -7.57 -20.69
C PRO A 55 -14.33 -6.47 -21.74
N LYS A 56 -15.46 -6.02 -22.31
CA LYS A 56 -15.46 -4.94 -23.30
C LYS A 56 -14.95 -3.64 -22.67
N LYS A 57 -14.22 -2.86 -23.44
CA LYS A 57 -13.86 -1.48 -23.10
C LYS A 57 -15.09 -0.59 -23.16
N GLU A 58 -15.24 0.25 -22.15
CA GLU A 58 -16.33 1.22 -22.03
C GLU A 58 -15.78 2.64 -22.26
N ALA A 59 -16.39 3.36 -23.21
CA ALA A 59 -16.00 4.74 -23.51
C ALA A 59 -16.72 5.72 -22.57
N TYR A 60 -16.03 6.78 -22.14
CA TYR A 60 -16.58 7.86 -21.31
C TYR A 60 -15.74 9.12 -21.46
N ASP A 61 -16.27 10.27 -21.02
CA ASP A 61 -15.60 11.54 -21.12
C ASP A 61 -14.71 11.84 -19.90
N PHE A 62 -13.53 12.38 -20.14
CA PHE A 62 -12.72 13.01 -19.11
C PHE A 62 -13.26 14.40 -18.82
N VAL A 63 -13.37 14.76 -17.54
CA VAL A 63 -14.01 16.00 -17.10
C VAL A 63 -12.97 16.98 -16.56
N PRO A 64 -12.89 18.23 -17.08
CA PRO A 64 -12.01 19.25 -16.53
C PRO A 64 -12.36 19.54 -15.06
N TYR A 65 -11.33 19.57 -14.19
CA TYR A 65 -11.48 19.92 -12.80
C TYR A 65 -11.12 21.37 -12.55
N GLN A 66 -12.11 22.17 -12.08
CA GLN A 66 -11.96 23.58 -11.73
C GLN A 66 -11.17 24.40 -12.80
N PRO A 67 -11.61 24.39 -14.06
CA PRO A 67 -10.87 25.08 -15.13
C PRO A 67 -10.67 26.56 -14.78
N LYS A 68 -9.50 27.11 -15.08
CA LYS A 68 -9.04 28.46 -14.74
C LYS A 68 -8.79 28.76 -13.26
N GLN A 69 -8.94 27.77 -12.36
CA GLN A 69 -8.65 27.90 -10.91
C GLN A 69 -7.44 27.07 -10.48
N THR A 70 -6.83 26.32 -11.39
CA THR A 70 -5.66 25.46 -11.19
C THR A 70 -4.46 26.05 -11.90
N ALA A 71 -3.25 25.85 -11.36
CA ALA A 71 -2.02 26.35 -11.96
C ALA A 71 -1.62 25.57 -13.22
N ALA A 72 -2.17 24.38 -13.42
CA ALA A 72 -2.00 23.54 -14.61
C ALA A 72 -3.35 22.92 -15.00
N PRO A 73 -3.55 22.46 -16.25
CA PRO A 73 -4.74 21.72 -16.64
C PRO A 73 -4.92 20.46 -15.81
N VAL A 74 -6.08 20.31 -15.16
CA VAL A 74 -6.43 19.12 -14.35
C VAL A 74 -7.68 18.46 -14.92
N MET A 75 -7.63 17.14 -15.09
CA MET A 75 -8.74 16.33 -15.60
C MET A 75 -9.09 15.23 -14.62
N LYS A 76 -10.38 15.03 -14.31
CA LYS A 76 -10.91 13.78 -13.73
C LYS A 76 -10.88 12.73 -14.84
N VAL A 77 -10.18 11.61 -14.59
CA VAL A 77 -9.95 10.56 -15.60
C VAL A 77 -10.62 9.23 -15.26
N THR A 78 -11.49 9.22 -14.27
CA THR A 78 -12.31 8.05 -13.91
C THR A 78 -13.79 8.36 -14.14
N PRO A 79 -14.60 7.37 -14.56
CA PRO A 79 -16.04 7.56 -14.75
C PRO A 79 -16.79 7.73 -13.41
N ASP A 80 -18.06 8.10 -13.49
CA ASP A 80 -18.89 8.35 -12.31
C ASP A 80 -19.67 7.09 -11.81
N ASP A 81 -19.35 5.92 -12.34
CA ASP A 81 -20.02 4.66 -12.06
C ASP A 81 -19.45 3.89 -10.83
N GLY A 82 -18.45 4.43 -10.17
CA GLY A 82 -17.77 3.76 -9.05
C GLY A 82 -16.86 4.65 -8.21
N TYR A 83 -16.11 4.01 -7.33
CA TYR A 83 -15.14 4.62 -6.43
C TYR A 83 -13.74 4.17 -6.86
N TYR A 84 -12.88 5.10 -7.22
CA TYR A 84 -11.60 4.79 -7.83
C TYR A 84 -10.40 5.28 -7.02
N LEU A 85 -9.27 4.59 -7.15
CA LEU A 85 -8.00 4.96 -6.55
C LEU A 85 -6.85 4.50 -7.44
N HIS A 86 -5.84 5.36 -7.69
CA HIS A 86 -4.53 4.88 -8.09
C HIS A 86 -3.76 4.36 -6.86
N THR A 87 -2.71 3.56 -7.05
CA THR A 87 -2.11 2.78 -5.97
C THR A 87 -1.53 3.64 -4.84
N PHE A 88 -0.43 4.37 -5.10
CA PHE A 88 0.28 5.11 -4.05
C PHE A 88 1.22 6.16 -4.65
N TYR A 89 1.69 7.13 -3.86
CA TYR A 89 2.51 8.25 -4.35
C TYR A 89 3.86 7.84 -4.95
N ASP A 90 4.39 6.69 -4.57
CA ASP A 90 5.67 6.13 -5.01
C ASP A 90 5.53 5.01 -6.05
N VAL A 91 4.31 4.74 -6.50
CA VAL A 91 4.00 3.79 -7.56
C VAL A 91 3.49 4.56 -8.76
N CYS A 92 4.25 4.57 -9.86
CA CYS A 92 3.82 5.22 -11.09
C CYS A 92 2.60 4.47 -11.68
N PRO A 93 1.40 5.11 -11.75
CA PRO A 93 0.20 4.46 -12.27
C PRO A 93 0.15 4.42 -13.80
N PHE A 94 1.04 5.18 -14.47
CA PHE A 94 1.13 5.21 -15.92
C PHE A 94 1.90 4.00 -16.45
N SER A 95 1.41 3.41 -17.53
CA SER A 95 2.09 2.32 -18.24
C SER A 95 3.44 2.77 -18.80
N PRO A 96 4.32 1.84 -19.23
CA PRO A 96 5.60 2.20 -19.85
C PRO A 96 5.48 3.18 -21.04
N SER A 97 4.49 3.04 -21.91
CA SER A 97 4.23 4.01 -22.99
C SER A 97 3.53 5.29 -22.52
N GLN A 98 3.05 5.34 -21.27
CA GLN A 98 2.23 6.40 -20.70
C GLN A 98 0.84 6.56 -21.38
N ARG A 99 0.45 5.62 -22.24
CA ARG A 99 -0.87 5.59 -22.85
C ARG A 99 -1.96 5.13 -21.88
N TYR A 100 -1.63 4.20 -20.98
CA TYR A 100 -2.59 3.58 -20.07
C TYR A 100 -2.34 3.99 -18.62
N LEU A 101 -3.43 4.01 -17.85
CA LEU A 101 -3.41 4.24 -16.41
C LEU A 101 -4.03 3.05 -15.67
N ALA A 102 -3.35 2.51 -14.67
CA ALA A 102 -3.86 1.44 -13.84
C ALA A 102 -4.51 1.99 -12.57
N VAL A 103 -5.74 1.54 -12.28
CA VAL A 103 -6.51 1.98 -11.11
C VAL A 103 -7.27 0.81 -10.47
N THR A 104 -7.67 0.97 -9.23
CA THR A 104 -8.60 0.08 -8.52
C THR A 104 -9.98 0.71 -8.47
N LYS A 105 -11.02 -0.04 -8.81
CA LYS A 105 -12.42 0.30 -8.58
C LYS A 105 -12.91 -0.45 -7.36
N PHE A 106 -13.39 0.27 -6.35
CA PHE A 106 -13.90 -0.31 -5.11
C PHE A 106 -15.41 -0.62 -5.22
N PRO A 107 -15.87 -1.67 -4.54
CA PRO A 107 -17.30 -1.99 -4.47
C PRO A 107 -18.10 -0.99 -3.61
N TYR A 108 -17.42 -0.30 -2.68
CA TYR A 108 -17.97 0.69 -1.75
C TYR A 108 -16.85 1.53 -1.15
N GLN A 109 -17.19 2.59 -0.39
CA GLN A 109 -16.19 3.46 0.25
C GLN A 109 -16.51 3.83 1.72
N ASP A 110 -17.58 3.30 2.30
CA ASP A 110 -18.17 3.74 3.56
C ASP A 110 -18.00 2.76 4.73
N ARG A 111 -17.53 1.54 4.47
CA ARG A 111 -17.29 0.51 5.47
C ARG A 111 -15.91 -0.16 5.29
N LYS A 112 -15.48 -0.88 6.32
CA LYS A 112 -14.21 -1.64 6.25
C LYS A 112 -14.32 -2.82 5.30
N PRO A 113 -13.27 -3.11 4.51
CA PRO A 113 -13.18 -4.36 3.77
C PRO A 113 -13.24 -5.56 4.72
N VAL A 114 -13.98 -6.58 4.32
CA VAL A 114 -13.98 -7.89 4.98
C VAL A 114 -13.49 -8.96 4.03
N LEU A 115 -13.11 -10.12 4.57
CA LEU A 115 -12.68 -11.26 3.76
C LEU A 115 -13.78 -11.64 2.77
N GLY A 116 -13.43 -11.75 1.49
CA GLY A 116 -14.34 -12.10 0.40
C GLY A 116 -14.90 -10.91 -0.37
N ASP A 117 -14.80 -9.68 0.14
CA ASP A 117 -15.14 -8.49 -0.64
C ASP A 117 -14.20 -8.35 -1.86
N VAL A 118 -14.79 -8.05 -3.01
CA VAL A 118 -14.08 -7.99 -4.29
C VAL A 118 -13.96 -6.55 -4.76
N ALA A 119 -12.75 -6.14 -5.15
CA ALA A 119 -12.48 -4.92 -5.92
C ALA A 119 -12.03 -5.28 -7.34
N GLU A 120 -12.13 -4.32 -8.24
CA GLU A 120 -11.76 -4.51 -9.63
C GLU A 120 -10.44 -3.78 -9.94
N VAL A 121 -9.56 -4.45 -10.66
CA VAL A 121 -8.40 -3.85 -11.31
C VAL A 121 -8.84 -3.37 -12.69
N CYS A 122 -8.68 -2.07 -12.92
CA CYS A 122 -9.10 -1.44 -14.18
C CYS A 122 -7.91 -0.80 -14.88
N VAL A 123 -7.97 -0.79 -16.21
CA VAL A 123 -7.04 -0.08 -17.09
C VAL A 123 -7.80 0.97 -17.89
N ILE A 124 -7.33 2.21 -17.81
CA ILE A 124 -7.85 3.36 -18.56
C ILE A 124 -6.93 3.62 -19.75
N ASP A 125 -7.46 3.67 -20.96
CA ASP A 125 -6.78 4.17 -22.16
C ASP A 125 -6.94 5.68 -22.21
N LEU A 126 -5.86 6.41 -21.95
CA LEU A 126 -5.88 7.87 -21.87
C LEU A 126 -6.09 8.54 -23.24
N LYS A 127 -5.75 7.83 -24.33
CA LYS A 127 -5.94 8.32 -25.70
C LYS A 127 -7.38 8.11 -26.17
N ASP A 128 -7.88 6.89 -26.02
CA ASP A 128 -9.20 6.50 -26.53
C ASP A 128 -10.31 6.79 -25.52
N ARG A 129 -9.97 7.27 -24.31
CA ARG A 129 -10.90 7.56 -23.20
C ARG A 129 -11.83 6.39 -22.90
N THR A 130 -11.24 5.22 -22.72
CA THR A 130 -11.97 4.01 -22.37
C THR A 130 -11.43 3.42 -21.07
N ILE A 131 -12.30 2.70 -20.34
CA ILE A 131 -11.92 1.90 -19.18
C ILE A 131 -12.27 0.43 -19.42
N GLN A 132 -11.46 -0.45 -18.87
CA GLN A 132 -11.67 -1.89 -18.94
C GLN A 132 -11.34 -2.51 -17.59
N THR A 133 -12.26 -3.28 -17.00
CA THR A 133 -11.96 -4.18 -15.88
C THR A 133 -11.14 -5.34 -16.41
N VAL A 134 -9.95 -5.56 -15.86
CA VAL A 134 -9.03 -6.61 -16.34
C VAL A 134 -8.87 -7.75 -15.33
N TYR A 135 -9.23 -7.52 -14.08
CA TYR A 135 -9.20 -8.53 -13.02
C TYR A 135 -10.11 -8.16 -11.84
N ALA A 136 -10.59 -9.16 -11.13
CA ALA A 136 -11.32 -9.01 -9.88
C ALA A 136 -10.50 -9.66 -8.75
N THR A 137 -10.26 -8.93 -7.65
CA THR A 137 -9.39 -9.37 -6.56
C THR A 137 -10.04 -9.22 -5.19
N ARG A 138 -9.69 -10.11 -4.26
CA ARG A 138 -10.03 -10.04 -2.82
C ARG A 138 -8.91 -9.42 -1.99
N ALA A 139 -7.78 -9.08 -2.62
CA ALA A 139 -6.60 -8.52 -1.94
C ALA A 139 -6.51 -7.01 -2.15
N TRP A 140 -7.30 -6.22 -1.42
CA TRP A 140 -7.35 -4.79 -1.57
C TRP A 140 -7.53 -4.04 -0.25
N SER A 141 -7.22 -2.74 -0.27
CA SER A 141 -7.38 -1.83 0.86
C SER A 141 -7.66 -0.40 0.40
N PHE A 142 -8.17 0.46 1.30
CA PHE A 142 -8.54 1.83 0.93
C PHE A 142 -7.36 2.80 0.71
N GLN A 143 -6.14 2.43 1.11
CA GLN A 143 -4.97 3.30 0.93
C GLN A 143 -4.10 2.90 -0.29
N LEU A 144 -4.07 1.62 -0.62
CA LEU A 144 -3.24 1.08 -1.71
C LEU A 144 -4.08 0.52 -2.88
N GLY A 145 -5.42 0.54 -2.76
CA GLY A 145 -6.25 -0.21 -3.70
C GLY A 145 -5.90 -1.69 -3.69
N ALA A 146 -5.88 -2.28 -4.86
CA ALA A 146 -5.41 -3.64 -5.13
C ALA A 146 -3.88 -3.70 -5.29
N ASN A 147 -3.16 -2.64 -4.96
CA ASN A 147 -1.73 -2.48 -5.17
C ASN A 147 -1.31 -2.79 -6.61
N VAL A 148 -1.97 -2.13 -7.57
CA VAL A 148 -1.77 -2.36 -9.00
C VAL A 148 -0.47 -1.72 -9.47
N GLN A 149 0.35 -2.46 -10.21
CA GLN A 149 1.61 -1.97 -10.79
C GLN A 149 1.79 -2.48 -12.23
N TRP A 150 2.42 -1.65 -13.05
CA TRP A 150 2.84 -2.05 -14.39
C TRP A 150 4.15 -2.83 -14.35
N GLY A 151 4.29 -3.81 -15.25
CA GLY A 151 5.57 -4.43 -15.55
C GLY A 151 6.40 -3.64 -16.55
N ALA A 152 7.35 -4.31 -17.21
CA ALA A 152 8.28 -3.71 -18.18
C ALA A 152 7.62 -3.19 -19.47
N SER A 153 6.39 -3.58 -19.75
CA SER A 153 5.65 -3.20 -20.96
C SER A 153 4.18 -2.92 -20.65
N ASP A 154 3.46 -2.34 -21.61
CA ASP A 154 2.02 -2.11 -21.53
C ASP A 154 1.19 -3.41 -21.53
N ARG A 155 1.84 -4.56 -21.71
CA ARG A 155 1.18 -5.85 -21.79
C ARG A 155 0.80 -6.41 -20.42
N TYR A 156 1.60 -6.16 -19.39
CA TYR A 156 1.45 -6.83 -18.11
C TYR A 156 1.11 -5.87 -16.97
N VAL A 157 0.03 -6.20 -16.27
CA VAL A 157 -0.36 -5.56 -15.01
C VAL A 157 -0.25 -6.58 -13.88
N TYR A 158 0.27 -6.13 -12.74
CA TYR A 158 0.45 -6.96 -11.55
C TYR A 158 -0.39 -6.41 -10.39
N THR A 159 -0.96 -7.34 -9.62
CA THR A 159 -1.73 -7.04 -8.42
C THR A 159 -1.48 -8.14 -7.38
N ASN A 160 -2.27 -8.18 -6.30
CA ASN A 160 -2.36 -9.33 -5.42
C ASN A 160 -3.76 -9.94 -5.49
N ASP A 161 -3.90 -11.20 -5.08
CA ASP A 161 -5.17 -11.82 -4.77
C ASP A 161 -5.03 -12.78 -3.57
N VAL A 162 -6.15 -13.25 -3.05
CA VAL A 162 -6.22 -14.31 -2.04
C VAL A 162 -6.56 -15.61 -2.73
N ILE A 163 -5.57 -16.50 -2.84
CA ILE A 163 -5.69 -17.83 -3.43
C ILE A 163 -5.29 -18.87 -2.37
N ASP A 164 -6.12 -19.87 -2.16
CA ASP A 164 -5.91 -20.94 -1.16
C ASP A 164 -5.55 -20.39 0.25
N GLY A 165 -6.24 -19.31 0.64
CA GLY A 165 -6.04 -18.67 1.93
C GLY A 165 -4.70 -17.94 2.08
N GLN A 166 -4.02 -17.60 0.99
CA GLN A 166 -2.77 -16.85 0.99
C GLN A 166 -2.85 -15.63 0.08
N ALA A 167 -2.24 -14.52 0.51
CA ALA A 167 -2.02 -13.38 -0.36
C ALA A 167 -0.87 -13.69 -1.32
N VAL A 168 -1.11 -13.60 -2.60
CA VAL A 168 -0.14 -13.91 -3.66
C VAL A 168 -0.13 -12.83 -4.74
N CYS A 169 1.02 -12.63 -5.37
CA CYS A 169 1.15 -11.81 -6.57
C CYS A 169 0.41 -12.47 -7.75
N VAL A 170 -0.27 -11.65 -8.54
CA VAL A 170 -0.97 -12.07 -9.76
C VAL A 170 -0.54 -11.17 -10.92
N ARG A 171 -0.22 -11.75 -12.07
CA ARG A 171 0.04 -11.06 -13.34
C ARG A 171 -1.13 -11.25 -14.27
N ILE A 172 -1.57 -10.18 -14.90
CA ILE A 172 -2.61 -10.18 -15.94
C ILE A 172 -1.95 -9.79 -17.26
N ASP A 173 -2.11 -10.62 -18.28
CA ASP A 173 -1.73 -10.33 -19.67
C ASP A 173 -2.87 -9.62 -20.38
N LEU A 174 -2.71 -8.34 -20.66
CA LEU A 174 -3.75 -7.51 -21.28
C LEU A 174 -4.03 -7.88 -22.74
N SER A 175 -3.15 -8.65 -23.40
CA SER A 175 -3.34 -9.08 -24.78
C SER A 175 -4.18 -10.36 -24.90
N SER A 176 -4.02 -11.28 -23.95
CA SER A 176 -4.69 -12.59 -23.96
C SER A 176 -5.76 -12.74 -22.88
N GLY A 177 -5.73 -11.90 -21.85
CA GLY A 177 -6.53 -12.09 -20.63
C GLY A 177 -6.02 -13.22 -19.73
N GLU A 178 -4.86 -13.78 -20.02
CA GLU A 178 -4.25 -14.82 -19.19
C GLU A 178 -3.87 -14.26 -17.82
N VAL A 179 -4.14 -15.04 -16.78
CA VAL A 179 -3.82 -14.72 -15.39
C VAL A 179 -2.84 -15.76 -14.86
N LYS A 180 -1.68 -15.29 -14.35
CA LYS A 180 -0.67 -16.13 -13.68
C LYS A 180 -0.53 -15.74 -12.23
N ALA A 181 -0.74 -16.67 -11.30
CA ALA A 181 -0.47 -16.49 -9.89
C ALA A 181 0.95 -16.94 -9.55
N TYR A 182 1.54 -16.28 -8.54
CA TYR A 182 2.90 -16.53 -8.08
C TYR A 182 2.94 -17.00 -6.63
N ALA A 183 4.09 -17.53 -6.21
CA ALA A 183 4.23 -18.19 -4.91
C ALA A 183 4.21 -17.25 -3.69
N GLY A 184 4.46 -15.95 -3.87
CA GLY A 184 4.55 -15.00 -2.76
C GLY A 184 3.74 -13.73 -2.95
N PRO A 185 3.55 -12.94 -1.89
CA PRO A 185 2.86 -11.66 -1.95
C PRO A 185 3.72 -10.60 -2.65
N LYS A 186 3.06 -9.61 -3.23
CA LYS A 186 3.68 -8.43 -3.81
C LYS A 186 3.32 -7.18 -2.99
N TYR A 187 4.32 -6.52 -2.41
CA TYR A 187 4.19 -5.14 -2.00
C TYR A 187 4.75 -4.21 -3.08
N ASP A 188 5.91 -4.59 -3.63
CA ASP A 188 6.52 -3.91 -4.76
C ASP A 188 7.01 -4.88 -5.83
N LEU A 189 7.14 -4.38 -7.04
CA LEU A 189 7.54 -5.12 -8.25
C LEU A 189 8.81 -4.51 -8.83
N ALA A 190 9.78 -5.33 -9.19
CA ALA A 190 10.90 -4.92 -10.02
C ALA A 190 10.38 -4.33 -11.34
N SER A 191 10.91 -3.19 -11.78
CA SER A 191 10.38 -2.44 -12.94
C SER A 191 10.47 -3.23 -14.26
N ASP A 192 11.38 -4.21 -14.32
CA ASP A 192 11.51 -5.15 -15.43
C ASP A 192 10.55 -6.35 -15.34
N GLY A 193 9.83 -6.47 -14.23
CA GLY A 193 8.91 -7.59 -14.01
C GLY A 193 9.56 -8.91 -13.63
N SER A 194 10.86 -8.92 -13.27
CA SER A 194 11.62 -10.13 -12.93
C SER A 194 11.33 -10.66 -11.53
N ALA A 195 11.01 -9.77 -10.59
CA ALA A 195 10.83 -10.11 -9.19
C ALA A 195 9.73 -9.30 -8.50
N ALA A 196 9.18 -9.87 -7.44
CA ALA A 196 8.31 -9.19 -6.50
C ALA A 196 8.83 -9.34 -5.08
N ILE A 197 8.64 -8.32 -4.26
CA ILE A 197 8.90 -8.35 -2.82
C ILE A 197 7.65 -8.00 -2.04
N GLY A 198 7.48 -8.61 -0.89
CA GLY A 198 6.38 -8.26 0.01
C GLY A 198 6.47 -8.99 1.34
N PRO A 199 6.09 -8.31 2.43
CA PRO A 199 5.77 -8.99 3.68
C PRO A 199 4.37 -9.61 3.59
N ARG A 200 3.95 -10.31 4.63
CA ARG A 200 2.56 -10.75 4.78
C ARG A 200 1.63 -9.53 4.86
N LEU A 201 0.72 -9.41 3.90
CA LEU A 201 -0.17 -8.24 3.76
C LEU A 201 -1.24 -8.19 4.85
N ASP A 202 -1.65 -9.33 5.42
CA ASP A 202 -2.55 -9.43 6.55
C ASP A 202 -1.93 -8.87 7.84
N ILE A 203 -0.62 -9.02 8.04
CA ILE A 203 0.10 -8.40 9.17
C ILE A 203 0.08 -6.88 9.03
N ILE A 204 0.29 -6.35 7.84
CA ILE A 204 0.18 -4.90 7.60
C ILE A 204 -1.21 -4.42 8.01
N ASN A 205 -2.27 -5.08 7.59
CA ASN A 205 -3.64 -4.71 7.93
C ASN A 205 -3.92 -4.81 9.44
N ALA A 206 -3.43 -5.86 10.11
CA ALA A 206 -3.59 -6.04 11.54
C ALA A 206 -2.86 -4.97 12.37
N THR A 207 -1.72 -4.47 11.89
CA THR A 207 -0.90 -3.45 12.56
C THR A 207 -1.27 -2.03 12.18
N GLN A 208 -1.67 -1.80 10.93
CA GLN A 208 -2.17 -0.51 10.43
C GLN A 208 -3.26 -0.73 9.39
N PHE A 209 -4.51 -0.58 9.81
CA PHE A 209 -5.66 -0.75 8.95
C PHE A 209 -5.62 0.16 7.71
N GLY A 210 -6.01 -0.38 6.56
CA GLY A 210 -6.10 0.35 5.29
C GLY A 210 -4.90 0.19 4.35
N TYR A 211 -3.81 -0.47 4.78
CA TYR A 211 -2.59 -0.64 3.98
C TYR A 211 -2.27 -2.11 3.62
N GLY A 212 -2.97 -3.05 4.18
CA GLY A 212 -2.84 -4.46 3.87
C GLY A 212 -4.18 -5.03 3.43
N ILE A 213 -4.36 -6.32 3.60
CA ILE A 213 -5.58 -7.03 3.24
C ILE A 213 -6.24 -7.63 4.48
N PRO A 214 -7.57 -7.90 4.46
CA PRO A 214 -8.19 -8.73 5.48
C PRO A 214 -7.47 -10.07 5.62
N ASP A 215 -7.47 -10.65 6.84
CA ASP A 215 -6.79 -11.92 7.08
C ASP A 215 -7.41 -13.04 6.23
N PRO A 216 -6.63 -13.66 5.31
CA PRO A 216 -7.14 -14.73 4.47
C PRO A 216 -7.63 -15.97 5.23
N ALA A 217 -7.14 -16.16 6.47
CA ALA A 217 -7.60 -17.24 7.36
C ALA A 217 -8.90 -16.88 8.11
N GLY A 218 -9.47 -15.69 7.88
CA GLY A 218 -10.72 -15.26 8.52
C GLY A 218 -10.61 -15.04 10.03
N ARG A 219 -9.39 -14.93 10.59
CA ARG A 219 -9.21 -14.62 12.01
C ARG A 219 -9.70 -13.20 12.30
N LYS A 220 -10.31 -12.99 13.46
CA LYS A 220 -10.69 -11.63 13.87
C LYS A 220 -9.42 -10.78 13.99
N GLN A 221 -9.30 -9.83 13.09
CA GLN A 221 -8.23 -8.84 13.11
C GLN A 221 -8.65 -7.64 13.97
N ASP A 222 -8.74 -7.84 15.26
CA ASP A 222 -8.72 -6.72 16.18
C ASP A 222 -7.27 -6.39 16.48
N TRP A 223 -6.62 -5.67 15.58
CA TRP A 223 -5.27 -5.14 15.71
C TRP A 223 -4.24 -6.04 16.45
N ALA A 224 -3.07 -6.19 15.90
CA ALA A 224 -1.96 -6.81 16.61
C ALA A 224 -1.65 -6.00 17.87
N VAL A 225 -1.88 -6.59 19.03
CA VAL A 225 -1.64 -6.00 20.34
C VAL A 225 -0.70 -6.88 21.13
N LEU A 226 0.25 -6.25 21.83
CA LEU A 226 1.05 -6.87 22.88
C LEU A 226 0.57 -6.36 24.23
N ASP A 227 0.34 -7.26 25.18
CA ASP A 227 0.11 -6.91 26.57
C ASP A 227 1.42 -6.55 27.30
N ARG A 228 1.34 -6.22 28.59
CA ARG A 228 2.51 -5.85 29.40
C ARG A 228 3.55 -6.95 29.52
N ASP A 229 3.13 -8.20 29.37
CA ASP A 229 3.98 -9.39 29.47
C ASP A 229 4.57 -9.79 28.10
N GLY A 230 4.33 -8.98 27.06
CA GLY A 230 4.78 -9.25 25.70
C GLY A 230 3.96 -10.35 25.01
N LYS A 231 2.76 -10.66 25.50
CA LYS A 231 1.82 -11.63 24.92
C LYS A 231 0.71 -10.91 24.15
N GLY A 232 -0.16 -11.64 23.47
CA GLY A 232 -1.33 -11.11 22.79
C GLY A 232 -1.39 -11.49 21.32
N THR A 233 -2.40 -10.97 20.62
CA THR A 233 -2.73 -11.31 19.22
C THR A 233 -1.59 -11.05 18.23
N ALA A 234 -0.64 -10.18 18.57
CA ALA A 234 0.53 -9.92 17.73
C ALA A 234 1.39 -11.17 17.52
N HIS A 235 1.55 -12.03 18.53
CA HIS A 235 2.30 -13.28 18.39
C HIS A 235 1.59 -14.26 17.46
N GLU A 236 0.26 -14.40 17.61
CA GLU A 236 -0.55 -15.29 16.79
C GLU A 236 -0.52 -14.88 15.32
N ILE A 237 -0.66 -13.56 15.06
CA ILE A 237 -0.69 -13.00 13.70
C ILE A 237 0.69 -13.06 13.06
N CYS A 238 1.74 -12.64 13.79
CA CYS A 238 3.09 -12.55 13.24
C CYS A 238 3.79 -13.92 13.15
N GLY A 239 3.42 -14.89 13.97
CA GLY A 239 4.04 -16.22 14.00
C GLY A 239 5.52 -16.22 14.42
N PRO A 240 6.27 -17.32 14.19
CA PRO A 240 7.68 -17.42 14.54
C PRO A 240 8.55 -16.39 13.82
N PRO A 241 9.52 -15.75 14.51
CA PRO A 241 10.31 -14.66 13.93
C PRO A 241 11.28 -15.09 12.83
N ASP A 242 11.71 -16.33 12.83
CA ASP A 242 12.59 -16.95 11.82
C ASP A 242 11.83 -17.42 10.57
N LYS A 243 10.48 -17.50 10.63
CA LYS A 243 9.61 -17.96 9.53
C LYS A 243 8.85 -16.82 8.87
N ASN A 244 9.07 -15.59 9.28
CA ASN A 244 8.34 -14.44 8.78
C ASN A 244 9.22 -13.20 8.66
N GLY A 245 8.93 -12.38 7.65
CA GLY A 245 9.70 -11.18 7.33
C GLY A 245 9.37 -10.67 5.94
N LEU A 246 10.37 -10.23 5.21
CA LEU A 246 10.30 -9.85 3.81
C LEU A 246 10.53 -11.07 2.91
N TRP A 247 9.59 -11.33 2.04
CA TRP A 247 9.68 -12.37 1.02
C TRP A 247 10.11 -11.79 -0.31
N PHE A 248 10.97 -12.51 -1.01
CA PHE A 248 11.36 -12.28 -2.39
C PHE A 248 10.78 -13.40 -3.26
N THR A 249 10.12 -13.05 -4.35
CA THR A 249 9.58 -14.01 -5.32
C THR A 249 10.23 -13.74 -6.68
N ASP A 250 10.95 -14.71 -7.19
CA ASP A 250 11.42 -14.73 -8.56
C ASP A 250 10.23 -15.05 -9.47
N LEU A 251 9.90 -14.15 -10.40
CA LEU A 251 8.70 -14.28 -11.23
C LEU A 251 8.94 -15.11 -12.49
N GLU A 252 10.18 -15.39 -12.87
CA GLU A 252 10.52 -16.29 -13.96
C GLU A 252 10.34 -17.75 -13.51
N THR A 253 11.04 -18.12 -12.44
CA THR A 253 11.03 -19.48 -11.88
C THR A 253 9.82 -19.77 -10.99
N ASN A 254 9.08 -18.76 -10.59
CA ASN A 254 7.99 -18.82 -9.61
C ASN A 254 8.43 -19.40 -8.26
N THR A 255 9.64 -19.09 -7.82
CA THR A 255 10.16 -19.51 -6.53
C THR A 255 10.17 -18.36 -5.52
N LYS A 256 9.84 -18.64 -4.26
CA LYS A 256 9.91 -17.64 -3.19
C LYS A 256 10.91 -18.04 -2.12
N LYS A 257 11.60 -17.04 -1.56
CA LYS A 257 12.50 -17.18 -0.41
C LYS A 257 12.22 -16.11 0.63
N LEU A 258 12.41 -16.45 1.90
CA LEU A 258 12.45 -15.45 2.98
C LEU A 258 13.78 -14.70 2.89
N LEU A 259 13.74 -13.46 2.43
CA LEU A 259 14.92 -12.66 2.15
C LEU A 259 15.54 -12.09 3.44
N VAL A 260 14.69 -11.46 4.26
CA VAL A 260 15.06 -10.89 5.56
C VAL A 260 14.04 -11.33 6.60
N SER A 261 14.47 -12.12 7.57
CA SER A 261 13.60 -12.56 8.67
C SER A 261 13.49 -11.48 9.75
N ARG A 262 12.45 -11.58 10.57
CA ARG A 262 12.30 -10.74 11.77
C ARG A 262 13.39 -11.00 12.81
N SER A 263 13.88 -12.25 12.90
CA SER A 263 15.03 -12.60 13.74
C SER A 263 16.27 -11.82 13.33
N ARG A 264 16.57 -11.78 12.03
CA ARG A 264 17.74 -11.08 11.52
C ARG A 264 17.68 -9.57 11.78
N ILE A 265 16.50 -8.93 11.71
CA ILE A 265 16.34 -7.54 12.11
C ILE A 265 16.72 -7.36 13.59
N ARG A 266 16.23 -8.25 14.47
CA ARG A 266 16.53 -8.18 15.91
C ARG A 266 18.02 -8.37 16.22
N GLU A 267 18.69 -9.25 15.49
CA GLU A 267 20.13 -9.53 15.66
C GLU A 267 21.02 -8.38 15.16
N THR A 268 20.52 -7.62 14.17
CA THR A 268 21.29 -6.52 13.53
C THR A 268 21.11 -5.19 14.26
N ILE A 269 20.01 -4.98 14.98
CA ILE A 269 19.69 -3.71 15.59
C ILE A 269 20.67 -3.34 16.70
N GLN A 270 21.11 -2.07 16.73
CA GLN A 270 22.18 -1.63 17.63
C GLN A 270 21.78 -1.53 19.10
N ASP A 271 20.48 -1.34 19.40
CA ASP A 271 19.97 -1.33 20.78
C ASP A 271 18.98 -2.47 21.04
N PRO A 272 19.49 -3.70 21.33
CA PRO A 272 18.64 -4.87 21.55
C PRO A 272 17.76 -4.75 22.81
N ASN A 273 18.17 -4.00 23.83
CA ASN A 273 17.44 -3.89 25.11
C ASN A 273 16.11 -3.16 24.95
N TYR A 274 16.06 -2.18 24.06
CA TYR A 274 14.85 -1.40 23.80
C TYR A 274 13.71 -2.25 23.22
N TYR A 275 14.07 -3.27 22.44
CA TYR A 275 13.11 -4.10 21.73
C TYR A 275 12.90 -5.48 22.37
N ASP A 276 13.36 -5.67 23.60
CA ASP A 276 13.40 -6.99 24.25
C ASP A 276 12.04 -7.70 24.27
N LYS A 277 10.96 -6.96 24.51
CA LYS A 277 9.58 -7.48 24.47
C LYS A 277 8.81 -7.12 23.20
N GLY A 278 9.50 -6.61 22.19
CA GLY A 278 8.88 -6.11 20.97
C GLY A 278 8.73 -7.16 19.88
N ILE A 279 7.75 -6.95 18.99
CA ILE A 279 7.59 -7.73 17.77
C ILE A 279 7.86 -6.84 16.56
N PHE A 280 8.91 -7.19 15.81
CA PHE A 280 9.18 -6.55 14.54
C PHE A 280 8.19 -7.01 13.47
N HIS A 281 7.78 -6.08 12.62
CA HIS A 281 7.02 -6.38 11.42
C HIS A 281 7.42 -5.42 10.29
N PHE A 282 7.36 -5.92 9.06
CA PHE A 282 7.60 -5.14 7.86
C PHE A 282 6.31 -4.43 7.48
N PHE A 283 6.43 -3.15 7.10
CA PHE A 283 5.29 -2.33 6.71
C PHE A 283 5.33 -2.01 5.22
N HIS A 284 6.35 -1.28 4.75
CA HIS A 284 6.59 -1.01 3.34
C HIS A 284 7.92 -1.61 2.91
N SER A 285 8.01 -2.07 1.67
CA SER A 285 9.24 -2.59 1.07
C SER A 285 9.27 -2.20 -0.40
N LYS A 286 10.38 -1.63 -0.88
CA LYS A 286 10.46 -1.04 -2.21
C LYS A 286 11.82 -1.32 -2.84
N PHE A 287 11.83 -1.74 -4.09
CA PHE A 287 13.03 -1.77 -4.90
C PHE A 287 13.51 -0.36 -5.23
N ASN A 288 14.82 -0.17 -5.35
CA ASN A 288 15.36 0.98 -6.06
C ASN A 288 15.23 0.78 -7.59
N LYS A 289 15.64 1.78 -8.36
CA LYS A 289 15.42 1.85 -9.81
C LYS A 289 15.99 0.65 -10.58
N ASP A 290 17.17 0.20 -10.22
CA ASP A 290 17.92 -0.90 -10.87
C ASP A 290 17.70 -2.26 -10.17
N HIS A 291 16.84 -2.31 -9.16
CA HIS A 291 16.52 -3.48 -8.34
C HIS A 291 17.70 -4.07 -7.57
N SER A 292 18.80 -3.36 -7.45
CA SER A 292 19.99 -3.80 -6.70
C SER A 292 19.80 -3.71 -5.19
N ARG A 293 18.91 -2.82 -4.73
CA ARG A 293 18.64 -2.58 -3.31
C ARG A 293 17.14 -2.54 -2.99
N ILE A 294 16.84 -2.78 -1.72
CA ILE A 294 15.49 -2.75 -1.15
C ILE A 294 15.48 -1.80 0.04
N LEU A 295 14.57 -0.85 0.02
CA LEU A 295 14.19 0.00 1.14
C LEU A 295 13.10 -0.68 1.95
N MET A 296 13.22 -0.72 3.28
CA MET A 296 12.25 -1.35 4.18
C MET A 296 11.86 -0.40 5.30
N HIS A 297 10.56 -0.21 5.49
CA HIS A 297 10.02 0.41 6.69
C HIS A 297 9.69 -0.69 7.70
N ILE A 298 10.48 -0.80 8.73
CA ILE A 298 10.30 -1.79 9.78
C ILE A 298 9.75 -1.09 11.02
N ARG A 299 8.82 -1.74 11.68
CA ARG A 299 8.22 -1.25 12.92
C ARG A 299 8.39 -2.30 14.00
N CYS A 300 8.65 -1.85 15.22
CA CYS A 300 8.57 -2.68 16.40
C CYS A 300 7.29 -2.36 17.17
N LEU A 301 6.42 -3.34 17.34
CA LEU A 301 5.26 -3.25 18.19
C LEU A 301 5.70 -3.57 19.62
N LEU A 302 5.65 -2.58 20.52
CA LEU A 302 6.00 -2.75 21.92
C LEU A 302 4.77 -3.06 22.79
N PRO A 303 4.95 -3.72 23.95
CA PRO A 303 3.89 -3.91 24.93
C PRO A 303 3.19 -2.61 25.31
N GLY A 304 1.87 -2.67 25.52
CA GLY A 304 1.06 -1.55 25.94
C GLY A 304 -0.03 -1.17 24.94
N ARG A 305 -0.16 0.12 24.66
CA ARG A 305 -1.25 0.62 23.82
C ARG A 305 -1.08 0.20 22.34
N ARG A 306 -2.20 -0.05 21.67
CA ARG A 306 -2.36 -0.39 20.25
C ARG A 306 -1.52 0.47 19.26
N THR A 307 -1.19 1.70 19.61
CA THR A 307 -0.43 2.63 18.77
C THR A 307 1.06 2.67 19.10
N ASN A 308 1.54 1.78 19.97
CA ASN A 308 2.93 1.77 20.43
C ASN A 308 3.85 1.13 19.38
N ARG A 309 3.86 1.71 18.17
CA ARG A 309 4.68 1.28 17.03
C ARG A 309 5.91 2.18 16.94
N HIS A 310 7.07 1.57 16.95
CA HIS A 310 8.35 2.26 16.84
C HIS A 310 8.96 1.98 15.47
N PRO A 311 8.97 2.96 14.57
CA PRO A 311 9.51 2.80 13.23
C PRO A 311 11.02 2.93 13.19
N SER A 312 11.64 2.25 12.23
CA SER A 312 13.00 2.46 11.75
C SER A 312 13.06 2.16 10.24
N MET A 313 14.04 2.75 9.56
CA MET A 313 14.20 2.55 8.12
C MET A 313 15.48 1.80 7.83
N TRP A 314 15.37 0.84 6.93
CA TRP A 314 16.41 -0.12 6.61
C TRP A 314 16.60 -0.24 5.11
N THR A 315 17.82 -0.55 4.69
CA THR A 315 18.09 -1.02 3.33
C THR A 315 18.88 -2.32 3.35
N CYS A 316 18.79 -3.08 2.28
CA CYS A 316 19.68 -4.20 2.00
C CYS A 316 19.85 -4.36 0.49
N LYS A 317 20.83 -5.14 0.04
CA LYS A 317 20.89 -5.62 -1.34
C LYS A 317 19.72 -6.56 -1.64
N SER A 318 19.40 -6.75 -2.93
CA SER A 318 18.28 -7.61 -3.36
C SER A 318 18.50 -9.10 -3.07
N ASP A 319 19.73 -9.51 -2.78
CA ASP A 319 20.06 -10.83 -2.28
C ASP A 319 19.89 -10.98 -0.75
N GLY A 320 19.58 -9.87 -0.06
CA GLY A 320 19.42 -9.77 1.38
C GLY A 320 20.72 -9.45 2.13
N THR A 321 21.87 -9.31 1.47
CA THR A 321 23.12 -8.89 2.11
C THR A 321 23.16 -7.38 2.39
N GLU A 322 24.18 -6.90 3.07
CA GLU A 322 24.36 -5.48 3.45
C GLU A 322 23.11 -4.86 4.09
N LEU A 323 22.57 -5.53 5.10
CA LEU A 323 21.43 -5.02 5.87
C LEU A 323 21.89 -3.87 6.77
N VAL A 324 21.33 -2.68 6.56
CA VAL A 324 21.69 -1.44 7.25
C VAL A 324 20.45 -0.75 7.81
N GLU A 325 20.47 -0.39 9.10
CA GLU A 325 19.53 0.55 9.70
C GLU A 325 20.02 1.99 9.46
N PHE A 326 19.56 2.63 8.38
CA PHE A 326 20.05 3.96 7.99
C PHE A 326 19.34 5.13 8.68
N TYR A 327 18.10 4.92 9.12
CA TYR A 327 17.34 5.91 9.87
C TYR A 327 16.75 5.26 11.12
N PRO A 328 17.52 5.26 12.23
CA PRO A 328 17.17 4.52 13.43
C PRO A 328 16.05 5.19 14.20
N ARG A 329 15.47 4.44 15.11
CA ARG A 329 14.36 4.85 15.96
C ARG A 329 14.58 6.19 16.67
N GLU A 330 15.78 6.47 17.15
CA GLU A 330 16.12 7.69 17.88
C GLU A 330 15.82 8.93 17.04
N LYS A 331 16.12 8.87 15.72
CA LYS A 331 15.76 9.93 14.77
C LYS A 331 14.24 10.07 14.61
N PHE A 332 13.47 8.98 14.74
CA PHE A 332 12.01 9.02 14.76
C PHE A 332 11.43 9.45 16.12
N ALA A 333 12.16 9.30 17.21
CA ALA A 333 11.65 9.58 18.57
C ALA A 333 11.28 11.06 18.73
N PHE A 334 11.99 11.96 18.06
CA PHE A 334 11.65 13.37 18.09
C PHE A 334 10.33 13.62 17.35
N LYS A 335 9.39 14.20 18.07
CA LYS A 335 8.12 14.67 17.54
C LYS A 335 8.14 16.19 17.51
N GLY A 336 8.43 16.76 16.36
CA GLY A 336 8.31 18.19 16.14
C GLY A 336 6.83 18.66 16.16
N PRO A 337 6.58 19.98 16.08
CA PRO A 337 5.22 20.55 16.06
C PRO A 337 4.32 19.95 14.98
N MET A 338 4.89 19.54 13.86
CA MET A 338 4.18 19.03 12.69
C MET A 338 4.16 17.50 12.59
N GLY A 339 4.76 16.78 13.53
CA GLY A 339 4.76 15.32 13.54
C GLY A 339 6.16 14.71 13.60
N ARG A 340 6.27 13.45 13.20
CA ARG A 340 7.51 12.69 13.13
C ARG A 340 7.90 12.47 11.68
N ALA A 341 9.16 12.10 11.43
CA ALA A 341 9.64 11.66 10.11
C ALA A 341 8.71 10.60 9.48
N ASN A 342 8.52 10.69 8.18
CA ASN A 342 7.62 9.78 7.43
C ASN A 342 7.91 9.79 5.91
N HIS A 343 7.27 8.87 5.19
CA HIS A 343 7.19 8.80 3.72
C HIS A 343 8.56 8.71 3.03
N PHE A 344 9.40 7.80 3.53
CA PHE A 344 10.67 7.47 2.89
C PHE A 344 10.43 6.76 1.56
N ASN A 345 11.08 7.26 0.51
CA ASN A 345 10.98 6.73 -0.84
C ASN A 345 12.30 6.87 -1.59
N TRP A 346 12.55 5.95 -2.53
CA TRP A 346 13.71 6.05 -3.39
C TRP A 346 13.67 7.31 -4.26
N HIS A 347 14.80 8.00 -4.33
CA HIS A 347 15.08 8.95 -5.38
C HIS A 347 15.26 8.22 -6.72
N PRO A 348 14.90 8.81 -7.86
CA PRO A 348 15.04 8.17 -9.18
C PRO A 348 16.47 7.79 -9.59
N ASP A 349 17.51 8.28 -8.89
CA ASP A 349 18.90 7.84 -9.12
C ASP A 349 19.18 6.42 -8.60
N GLY A 350 18.32 5.88 -7.72
CA GLY A 350 18.48 4.56 -7.12
C GLY A 350 19.45 4.49 -5.93
N GLU A 351 20.13 5.58 -5.59
CA GLU A 351 21.13 5.68 -4.52
C GLU A 351 20.61 6.44 -3.30
N HIS A 352 19.79 7.46 -3.52
CA HIS A 352 19.30 8.33 -2.46
C HIS A 352 17.84 8.02 -2.09
N ILE A 353 17.47 8.47 -0.91
CA ILE A 353 16.13 8.33 -0.33
C ILE A 353 15.61 9.71 0.05
N VAL A 354 14.40 10.02 -0.38
CA VAL A 354 13.68 11.24 -0.07
C VAL A 354 12.64 10.97 1.03
N ALA A 355 12.49 11.89 1.96
CA ALA A 355 11.53 11.77 3.07
C ALA A 355 11.13 13.12 3.65
N ASN A 356 10.05 13.13 4.42
CA ASN A 356 9.85 14.15 5.44
C ASN A 356 10.64 13.77 6.69
N THR A 357 11.50 14.65 7.17
CA THR A 357 12.24 14.46 8.43
C THR A 357 12.13 15.68 9.34
N VAL A 358 12.48 15.51 10.61
CA VAL A 358 12.64 16.62 11.57
C VAL A 358 14.11 16.62 11.97
N PRO A 359 14.95 17.49 11.40
CA PRO A 359 16.40 17.46 11.59
C PRO A 359 16.84 18.12 12.90
N TYR A 360 16.28 17.66 14.04
CA TYR A 360 16.56 18.23 15.37
C TYR A 360 18.05 18.14 15.77
N TRP A 361 18.78 17.15 15.26
CA TRP A 361 20.24 17.02 15.46
C TRP A 361 21.06 18.11 14.76
N GLN A 362 20.42 18.87 13.84
CA GLN A 362 20.96 20.07 13.20
C GLN A 362 20.35 21.35 13.79
N GLY A 363 19.58 21.24 14.88
CA GLY A 363 18.91 22.36 15.54
C GLY A 363 17.55 22.76 14.95
N ASP A 364 17.11 22.19 13.84
CA ASP A 364 15.81 22.47 13.24
C ASP A 364 14.73 21.49 13.77
N LYS A 365 13.70 22.04 14.39
CA LYS A 365 12.58 21.28 14.96
C LYS A 365 11.37 21.20 14.04
N MET A 366 11.48 21.77 12.84
CA MET A 366 10.40 21.77 11.85
C MET A 366 10.54 20.56 10.91
N MET A 367 9.42 20.12 10.36
CA MET A 367 9.44 19.07 9.33
C MET A 367 9.94 19.65 8.02
N ARG A 368 10.88 18.95 7.38
CA ARG A 368 11.51 19.34 6.11
C ARG A 368 11.45 18.22 5.08
N PHE A 369 11.45 18.59 3.82
CA PHE A 369 11.80 17.67 2.74
C PHE A 369 13.30 17.43 2.79
N SER A 370 13.71 16.19 2.90
CA SER A 370 15.11 15.81 3.08
C SER A 370 15.50 14.68 2.16
N MET A 371 16.77 14.61 1.85
CA MET A 371 17.37 13.54 1.08
C MET A 371 18.61 13.01 1.80
N MET A 372 18.87 11.71 1.66
CA MET A 372 20.03 11.03 2.23
C MET A 372 20.36 9.82 1.39
N ARG A 373 21.62 9.36 1.43
CA ARG A 373 22.02 8.13 0.78
C ARG A 373 21.39 6.91 1.48
N TYR A 374 21.34 5.76 0.79
CA TYR A 374 20.73 4.52 1.30
C TYR A 374 21.31 4.00 2.63
N ASP A 375 22.51 4.44 3.00
CA ASP A 375 23.19 4.11 4.27
C ASP A 375 23.04 5.19 5.35
N GLY A 376 22.27 6.24 5.06
CA GLY A 376 22.02 7.37 5.96
C GLY A 376 23.07 8.48 5.94
N SER A 377 24.12 8.32 5.13
CA SER A 377 25.09 9.38 4.85
C SER A 377 24.51 10.46 3.93
N GLU A 378 25.24 11.53 3.67
CA GLU A 378 24.91 12.62 2.76
C GLU A 378 23.55 13.27 3.04
N TYR A 379 23.16 13.30 4.33
CA TYR A 379 21.87 13.90 4.73
C TYR A 379 21.86 15.40 4.43
N ARG A 380 20.81 15.85 3.72
CA ARG A 380 20.56 17.27 3.45
C ARG A 380 19.06 17.59 3.44
N VAL A 381 18.74 18.81 3.79
CA VAL A 381 17.40 19.41 3.60
C VAL A 381 17.32 19.93 2.17
N LEU A 382 16.27 19.55 1.43
CA LEU A 382 16.09 19.97 0.04
C LEU A 382 15.52 21.38 -0.11
N ALA A 383 14.57 21.75 0.74
CA ALA A 383 13.89 23.04 0.70
C ALA A 383 13.83 23.68 2.09
N PRO A 384 14.94 24.31 2.57
CA PRO A 384 15.05 24.80 3.94
C PRO A 384 14.03 25.90 4.30
N ASN A 385 13.52 26.65 3.33
CA ASN A 385 12.53 27.70 3.56
C ASN A 385 11.08 27.19 3.48
N ILE A 386 10.87 25.94 3.07
CA ILE A 386 9.54 25.35 2.88
C ILE A 386 9.31 24.22 3.87
N LEU A 387 8.13 24.16 4.45
CA LEU A 387 7.76 23.12 5.40
C LEU A 387 7.44 21.81 4.66
N GLY A 388 8.07 20.72 5.09
CA GLY A 388 7.78 19.38 4.64
C GLY A 388 6.40 18.91 5.10
N SER A 389 5.71 18.18 4.26
CA SER A 389 4.38 17.64 4.53
C SER A 389 4.01 16.57 3.52
N GLY A 390 2.98 15.76 3.83
CA GLY A 390 2.35 14.83 2.90
C GLY A 390 3.29 13.73 2.39
N HIS A 391 3.21 13.46 1.11
CA HIS A 391 3.86 12.34 0.44
C HIS A 391 4.88 12.84 -0.60
N PRO A 392 6.12 13.17 -0.18
CA PRO A 392 7.10 13.77 -1.08
C PRO A 392 7.71 12.75 -2.05
N THR A 393 7.82 13.18 -3.31
CA THR A 393 8.64 12.57 -4.35
C THR A 393 9.40 13.65 -5.10
N VAL A 394 10.45 13.28 -5.83
CA VAL A 394 11.25 14.22 -6.62
C VAL A 394 11.32 13.75 -8.08
N ASP A 395 11.59 14.67 -8.99
CA ASP A 395 11.93 14.36 -10.37
C ASP A 395 13.37 13.81 -10.48
N ALA A 396 13.71 13.21 -11.62
CA ALA A 396 15.00 12.54 -11.80
C ALA A 396 16.22 13.48 -11.66
N GLU A 397 16.05 14.75 -11.96
CA GLU A 397 17.11 15.76 -11.93
C GLU A 397 17.16 16.53 -10.59
N THR A 398 16.29 16.18 -9.65
CA THR A 398 16.17 16.85 -8.34
C THR A 398 15.89 18.37 -8.48
N ARG A 399 15.06 18.75 -9.44
CA ARG A 399 14.63 20.14 -9.64
C ARG A 399 13.38 20.45 -8.83
N PHE A 400 12.48 19.45 -8.68
CA PHE A 400 11.16 19.63 -8.10
C PHE A 400 10.87 18.59 -7.03
N VAL A 401 10.24 19.04 -5.93
CA VAL A 401 9.52 18.16 -4.99
C VAL A 401 8.03 18.25 -5.31
N LEU A 402 7.40 17.10 -5.53
CA LEU A 402 5.96 16.94 -5.59
C LEU A 402 5.45 16.40 -4.25
N ALA A 403 4.43 17.01 -3.67
CA ALA A 403 3.82 16.56 -2.42
C ALA A 403 2.35 16.96 -2.32
N ASP A 404 1.62 16.31 -1.42
CA ASP A 404 0.33 16.75 -0.90
C ASP A 404 0.46 17.20 0.56
N THR A 405 -0.67 17.34 1.26
CA THR A 405 -0.72 17.58 2.71
C THR A 405 -1.86 16.78 3.35
N TYR A 406 -1.94 16.80 4.67
CA TYR A 406 -3.09 16.25 5.38
C TYR A 406 -4.13 17.35 5.70
N PRO A 407 -5.43 17.02 5.80
CA PRO A 407 -6.50 18.00 6.03
C PRO A 407 -6.32 18.88 7.27
N TYR A 408 -5.59 18.39 8.28
CA TYR A 408 -5.32 19.12 9.51
C TYR A 408 -4.05 20.00 9.46
N GLN A 409 -3.33 19.98 8.35
CA GLN A 409 -2.06 20.71 8.19
C GLN A 409 -2.29 22.08 7.53
N THR A 410 -2.96 22.97 8.26
CA THR A 410 -3.25 24.33 7.79
C THR A 410 -2.00 25.15 7.49
N PHE A 411 -0.89 24.87 8.19
CA PHE A 411 0.42 25.49 7.93
C PHE A 411 0.97 25.21 6.52
N ALA A 412 0.56 24.11 5.89
CA ALA A 412 0.93 23.72 4.52
C ALA A 412 -0.23 23.93 3.53
N GLY A 413 -1.15 24.84 3.83
CA GLY A 413 -2.20 25.27 2.92
C GLY A 413 -3.49 24.46 2.93
N ALA A 414 -3.64 23.43 3.77
CA ALA A 414 -4.90 22.70 3.90
C ALA A 414 -6.00 23.63 4.49
N ARG A 415 -7.20 23.63 3.87
CA ARG A 415 -8.35 24.44 4.32
C ARG A 415 -9.66 23.87 3.78
N ASP A 416 -10.72 24.06 4.52
CA ASP A 416 -12.11 23.73 4.11
C ASP A 416 -12.28 22.30 3.61
N GLY A 417 -11.57 21.34 4.23
CA GLY A 417 -11.56 19.92 3.82
C GLY A 417 -10.82 19.63 2.51
N LYS A 418 -10.14 20.63 1.96
CA LYS A 418 -9.28 20.50 0.78
C LYS A 418 -7.82 20.59 1.16
N VAL A 419 -7.00 19.90 0.39
CA VAL A 419 -5.54 19.96 0.52
C VAL A 419 -4.90 20.37 -0.80
N PRO A 420 -3.78 21.10 -0.75
CA PRO A 420 -3.03 21.44 -1.95
C PRO A 420 -2.28 20.21 -2.50
N ILE A 421 -2.22 20.12 -3.82
CA ILE A 421 -1.20 19.38 -4.54
C ILE A 421 -0.08 20.39 -4.83
N ARG A 422 1.11 20.13 -4.28
CA ARG A 422 2.21 21.08 -4.17
C ARG A 422 3.35 20.70 -5.10
N LEU A 423 3.84 21.64 -5.88
CA LEU A 423 5.07 21.55 -6.67
C LEU A 423 6.06 22.57 -6.10
N ILE A 424 7.20 22.10 -5.63
CA ILE A 424 8.25 22.95 -5.03
C ILE A 424 9.46 22.91 -5.95
N GLU A 425 9.82 24.04 -6.53
CA GLU A 425 11.04 24.24 -7.28
C GLU A 425 12.21 24.43 -6.30
N LEU A 426 13.19 23.55 -6.38
CA LEU A 426 14.26 23.49 -5.36
C LEU A 426 15.30 24.60 -5.50
N GLU A 427 15.61 25.02 -6.72
CA GLU A 427 16.57 26.11 -6.97
C GLU A 427 16.07 27.45 -6.43
N THR A 428 14.85 27.81 -6.75
CA THR A 428 14.24 29.10 -6.37
C THR A 428 13.55 29.09 -5.02
N GLN A 429 13.35 27.92 -4.42
CA GLN A 429 12.54 27.72 -3.21
C GLN A 429 11.10 28.20 -3.38
N LYS A 430 10.57 28.15 -4.58
CA LYS A 430 9.21 28.57 -4.91
C LYS A 430 8.24 27.42 -4.82
N GLU A 431 7.14 27.60 -4.12
CA GLU A 431 6.02 26.67 -4.06
C GLU A 431 4.91 27.11 -5.02
N THR A 432 4.45 26.20 -5.86
CA THR A 432 3.25 26.34 -6.68
C THR A 432 2.19 25.34 -6.24
N VAL A 433 1.01 25.82 -5.86
CA VAL A 433 -0.16 24.97 -5.63
C VAL A 433 -0.80 24.65 -6.97
N ILE A 434 -0.65 23.41 -7.43
CA ILE A 434 -1.20 22.94 -8.72
C ILE A 434 -2.73 23.04 -8.67
N CYS A 435 -3.33 22.47 -7.63
CA CYS A 435 -4.78 22.59 -7.35
C CYS A 435 -5.08 22.30 -5.87
N MET A 436 -6.30 22.67 -5.45
CA MET A 436 -6.88 22.30 -4.16
C MET A 436 -7.85 21.15 -4.38
N ILE A 437 -7.62 19.99 -3.74
CA ILE A 437 -8.46 18.80 -3.91
C ILE A 437 -9.15 18.40 -2.61
N TRP A 438 -10.42 18.03 -2.69
CA TRP A 438 -11.18 17.48 -1.58
C TRP A 438 -10.68 16.07 -1.20
N ASN A 439 -10.34 15.85 0.08
CA ASN A 439 -9.94 14.56 0.60
C ASN A 439 -10.50 14.26 2.02
N ASP A 440 -11.24 15.17 2.62
CA ASP A 440 -11.81 14.96 3.97
C ASP A 440 -13.21 14.32 3.91
N PHE A 441 -13.23 13.02 3.65
CA PHE A 441 -14.45 12.21 3.65
C PHE A 441 -15.16 12.19 4.99
N ALA A 442 -14.43 12.13 6.07
CA ALA A 442 -15.00 11.97 7.40
C ALA A 442 -15.81 13.19 7.80
N THR A 443 -15.31 14.39 7.55
CA THR A 443 -16.02 15.65 7.85
C THR A 443 -17.31 15.75 7.03
N ARG A 444 -17.29 15.40 5.75
CA ARG A 444 -18.50 15.38 4.91
C ARG A 444 -19.51 14.30 5.33
N ALA A 445 -19.04 13.20 5.91
CA ALA A 445 -19.90 12.17 6.48
C ALA A 445 -20.41 12.51 7.89
N GLY A 446 -20.21 13.74 8.36
CA GLY A 446 -20.70 14.21 9.67
C GLY A 446 -19.79 13.84 10.86
N TYR A 447 -18.57 13.34 10.64
CA TYR A 447 -17.60 13.07 11.69
C TYR A 447 -16.64 14.25 11.86
N LYS A 448 -16.15 14.47 13.10
CA LYS A 448 -15.10 15.48 13.36
C LYS A 448 -13.80 15.20 12.59
N SER A 449 -13.49 13.94 12.36
CA SER A 449 -12.38 13.45 11.52
C SER A 449 -12.54 11.95 11.31
N TYR A 450 -11.78 11.36 10.37
CA TYR A 450 -11.77 9.90 10.20
C TYR A 450 -11.38 9.14 11.49
N ARG A 451 -10.63 9.79 12.40
CA ARG A 451 -10.23 9.21 13.70
C ARG A 451 -11.38 9.13 14.70
N SER A 452 -12.41 9.94 14.53
CA SER A 452 -13.59 9.95 15.41
C SER A 452 -14.63 8.89 15.05
N VAL A 453 -14.45 8.19 13.95
CA VAL A 453 -15.35 7.12 13.51
C VAL A 453 -15.21 5.89 14.42
N LYS A 454 -16.32 5.43 15.01
CA LYS A 454 -16.32 4.25 15.89
C LYS A 454 -15.78 3.02 15.13
N GLY A 455 -14.88 2.30 15.75
CA GLY A 455 -14.26 1.12 15.14
C GLY A 455 -13.08 1.42 14.19
N GLY A 456 -12.65 2.68 14.14
CA GLY A 456 -11.54 3.17 13.29
C GLY A 456 -12.03 3.57 11.90
N GLY A 457 -11.81 4.82 11.55
CA GLY A 457 -12.32 5.45 10.33
C GLY A 457 -11.33 5.47 9.17
N SER A 458 -10.35 4.57 9.14
CA SER A 458 -9.33 4.56 8.06
C SER A 458 -9.93 4.29 6.67
N GLN A 459 -11.10 3.68 6.57
CA GLN A 459 -11.86 3.58 5.32
C GLN A 459 -12.32 4.94 4.78
N LEU A 460 -12.49 5.92 5.68
CA LEU A 460 -12.86 7.29 5.31
C LEU A 460 -11.63 8.20 5.10
N LYS A 461 -10.43 7.68 5.23
CA LYS A 461 -9.20 8.41 4.93
C LYS A 461 -8.91 8.29 3.44
N LEU A 462 -8.76 9.43 2.80
CA LEU A 462 -8.27 9.53 1.43
C LEU A 462 -7.05 10.45 1.44
N ASP A 463 -5.90 9.92 1.07
CA ASP A 463 -4.72 10.75 0.80
C ASP A 463 -4.60 10.94 -0.73
N PRO A 464 -4.27 12.13 -1.22
CA PRO A 464 -4.15 12.38 -2.65
C PRO A 464 -3.05 11.57 -3.31
N HIS A 465 -1.93 11.32 -2.64
CA HIS A 465 -0.82 10.51 -3.13
C HIS A 465 -0.36 10.92 -4.53
N PRO A 466 0.06 12.18 -4.77
CA PRO A 466 0.47 12.58 -6.11
C PRO A 466 1.69 11.79 -6.57
N ALA A 467 1.56 11.17 -7.74
CA ALA A 467 2.58 10.32 -8.36
C ALA A 467 2.96 10.87 -9.74
N TRP A 468 4.27 10.95 -10.02
CA TRP A 468 4.78 11.38 -11.30
C TRP A 468 4.48 10.40 -12.43
N SER A 469 4.29 10.94 -13.64
CA SER A 469 4.42 10.20 -14.88
C SER A 469 5.90 9.87 -15.15
N ARG A 470 6.18 8.94 -16.05
CA ARG A 470 7.53 8.46 -16.32
C ARG A 470 8.45 9.51 -16.91
N ASP A 471 7.89 10.51 -17.60
CA ASP A 471 8.59 11.66 -18.19
C ASP A 471 8.54 12.93 -17.30
N TYR A 472 7.98 12.83 -16.10
CA TYR A 472 7.82 13.93 -15.14
C TYR A 472 6.99 15.14 -15.65
N LYS A 473 6.27 15.00 -16.76
CA LYS A 473 5.42 16.07 -17.31
C LYS A 473 3.98 16.03 -16.83
N LYS A 474 3.56 14.94 -16.22
CA LYS A 474 2.23 14.75 -15.65
C LYS A 474 2.31 14.19 -14.25
N ILE A 475 1.24 14.41 -13.52
CA ILE A 475 1.01 13.75 -12.23
C ILE A 475 -0.37 13.11 -12.19
N CYS A 476 -0.47 12.02 -11.45
CA CYS A 476 -1.74 11.39 -11.13
C CYS A 476 -1.98 11.51 -9.62
N PHE A 477 -3.21 11.80 -9.19
CA PHE A 477 -3.55 11.91 -7.79
C PHE A 477 -5.02 11.57 -7.51
N ASN A 478 -5.33 11.26 -6.25
CA ASN A 478 -6.67 10.93 -5.79
C ASN A 478 -7.39 12.15 -5.22
N GLY A 479 -8.71 12.17 -5.31
CA GLY A 479 -9.55 13.17 -4.67
C GLY A 479 -11.01 12.73 -4.55
N ALA A 480 -11.82 13.53 -3.85
CA ALA A 480 -13.24 13.24 -3.66
C ALA A 480 -14.11 14.51 -3.69
N PRO A 481 -14.09 15.31 -4.76
CA PRO A 481 -14.81 16.60 -4.81
C PRO A 481 -16.32 16.44 -4.61
N GLU A 482 -16.90 15.34 -5.06
CA GLU A 482 -18.36 15.04 -4.94
C GLU A 482 -18.65 13.95 -3.90
N PHE A 483 -17.81 13.86 -2.87
CA PHE A 483 -17.89 12.78 -1.88
C PHE A 483 -17.73 11.37 -2.48
N LYS A 484 -17.06 11.30 -3.62
CA LYS A 484 -16.77 10.07 -4.35
C LYS A 484 -15.30 10.02 -4.69
N ARG A 485 -14.63 8.90 -4.36
CA ARG A 485 -13.22 8.68 -4.71
C ARG A 485 -13.07 8.66 -6.21
N GLN A 486 -12.21 9.52 -6.73
CA GLN A 486 -11.90 9.66 -8.15
C GLN A 486 -10.41 9.89 -8.35
N VAL A 487 -9.92 9.63 -9.57
CA VAL A 487 -8.52 9.82 -9.96
C VAL A 487 -8.42 10.97 -10.94
N PHE A 488 -7.39 11.77 -10.75
CA PHE A 488 -7.13 12.99 -11.51
C PHE A 488 -5.73 12.94 -12.13
N ILE A 489 -5.58 13.59 -13.28
CA ILE A 489 -4.28 13.85 -13.90
C ILE A 489 -4.13 15.37 -14.07
N ALA A 490 -2.97 15.92 -13.69
CA ALA A 490 -2.56 17.27 -14.05
C ALA A 490 -1.43 17.22 -15.09
N ASP A 491 -1.50 18.09 -16.09
CA ASP A 491 -0.44 18.30 -17.09
C ASP A 491 0.45 19.44 -16.64
N LEU A 492 1.69 19.11 -16.27
CA LEU A 492 2.68 20.05 -15.73
C LEU A 492 3.66 20.60 -16.81
N SER A 493 3.47 20.25 -18.09
CA SER A 493 4.41 20.62 -19.17
C SER A 493 4.72 22.12 -19.27
N GLY A 494 3.86 22.96 -18.69
CA GLY A 494 4.08 24.42 -18.61
C GLY A 494 4.71 24.90 -17.29
N LEU A 495 5.00 23.98 -16.35
CA LEU A 495 5.54 24.30 -15.03
C LEU A 495 6.92 23.65 -14.75
N VAL A 496 7.28 22.58 -15.47
CA VAL A 496 8.50 21.78 -15.29
C VAL A 496 9.40 21.80 -16.49
#